data_4096510cfc8eb11aa82c071531b5168f
#
_entry.id   4096510cfc8eb11aa82c071531b5168f
#
_cell.length_a   1.000
_cell.length_b   1.000
_cell.length_c   1.000
_cell.angle_alpha   90.00
_cell.angle_beta   90.00
_cell.angle_gamma   90.00
#
_symmetry.space_group_name_H-M   'P 1'
#
loop_
_entity.id
_entity.type
_entity.pdbx_description
1 polymer ?
#
loop_
_entity_poly.entity_id
_entity_poly.type
_entity_poly.pdbx_seq_one_letter_code
_entity_poly.pdbx_strand_id
1 'polypeptide(L)'
;MAEKDSGKFVHIALVLPTEFAYARGVLRGIIAATRERNLYAAGMHRRNFIDLPWLFRVYRGIYGHSSKYLKRWFEDWKPDGIICQIYDDRLAKVYRETRKPVVELFESRSKSEFPRILPDDVATGELAARHFLERGFRHFAYFGAPWMLWSRERETGFHGEIEKTFRSRAESGRGDDSRPFTFTSYGSVADSAAAAFDGPNERRAAAMGDWLRSLPRPMALFSANDSWGFELLQAAREVGLHVPEDIAILGVDDEALLCEIAHPPLSSIRIGAEQIGRISVSLLDQLLHRKRAPANIPRVAPIEVVTRQSTDVLAVDDADVAAALRHIRQNAVKGLSVKQLLDEVPVNRRTLERRFISVLGHTPLEEIRRIRMERAKVLLQTDLPIYEVANQCGFATPEYMATSFLQAMGMTPTAYRRQFTPRPRWQQLPPS
;
A
#
# COMPACT_ATOMS: atom_id res chain seq x y z
N MET A 1 -16.91 55.88 1.50
CA MET A 1 -15.53 55.42 1.79
C MET A 1 -15.62 53.95 2.16
N ALA A 2 -15.34 53.07 1.21
CA ALA A 2 -15.30 51.64 1.44
C ALA A 2 -13.85 51.28 1.76
N GLU A 3 -13.61 50.91 3.02
CA GLU A 3 -12.31 50.39 3.47
C GLU A 3 -11.96 49.15 2.63
N LYS A 4 -10.82 49.23 1.97
CA LYS A 4 -10.14 48.13 1.34
C LYS A 4 -9.77 47.11 2.42
N ASP A 5 -10.62 46.11 2.62
CA ASP A 5 -10.23 44.86 3.33
C ASP A 5 -9.28 44.11 2.38
N SER A 6 -7.99 44.43 2.49
CA SER A 6 -6.92 43.71 1.82
C SER A 6 -6.85 42.31 2.45
N GLY A 7 -7.51 41.36 1.80
CA GLY A 7 -7.58 39.97 2.27
C GLY A 7 -6.21 39.42 2.63
N LYS A 8 -5.97 39.29 3.92
CA LYS A 8 -4.73 38.73 4.48
C LYS A 8 -4.63 37.27 4.09
N PHE A 9 -3.61 36.93 3.35
CA PHE A 9 -3.30 35.53 3.04
C PHE A 9 -3.00 34.76 4.32
N VAL A 10 -3.47 33.53 4.42
CA VAL A 10 -3.14 32.62 5.52
C VAL A 10 -1.98 31.75 5.06
N HIS A 11 -0.85 31.89 5.73
CA HIS A 11 0.40 31.18 5.41
C HIS A 11 0.47 29.89 6.20
N ILE A 12 0.43 28.74 5.52
CA ILE A 12 0.48 27.43 6.17
C ILE A 12 1.80 26.75 5.86
N ALA A 13 2.57 26.47 6.93
CA ALA A 13 3.77 25.66 6.83
C ALA A 13 3.39 24.18 6.71
N LEU A 14 3.90 23.52 5.68
CA LEU A 14 3.83 22.07 5.54
C LEU A 14 5.23 21.50 5.77
N VAL A 15 5.43 20.68 6.79
CA VAL A 15 6.71 20.05 7.11
C VAL A 15 6.54 18.53 6.98
N LEU A 16 6.67 18.02 5.74
CA LEU A 16 6.36 16.66 5.34
C LEU A 16 7.50 16.01 4.56
N PRO A 17 7.88 14.74 4.83
CA PRO A 17 8.93 14.00 4.09
C PRO A 17 8.41 13.48 2.75
N THR A 18 8.41 14.35 1.75
CA THR A 18 7.83 14.03 0.43
C THR A 18 8.58 12.93 -0.34
N GLU A 19 9.71 12.45 0.16
CA GLU A 19 10.38 11.25 -0.30
C GLU A 19 9.55 9.98 -0.05
N PHE A 20 8.63 9.98 0.93
CA PHE A 20 7.76 8.85 1.24
C PHE A 20 6.38 8.98 0.57
N ALA A 21 5.83 7.85 0.12
CA ALA A 21 4.52 7.77 -0.52
C ALA A 21 3.40 8.33 0.36
N TYR A 22 3.41 7.98 1.65
CA TYR A 22 2.47 8.51 2.63
C TYR A 22 2.40 10.04 2.61
N ALA A 23 3.55 10.72 2.73
CA ALA A 23 3.58 12.18 2.77
C ALA A 23 3.13 12.81 1.44
N ARG A 24 3.46 12.16 0.29
CA ARG A 24 2.94 12.60 -1.02
C ARG A 24 1.43 12.42 -1.14
N GLY A 25 0.87 11.33 -0.60
CA GLY A 25 -0.57 11.10 -0.50
C GLY A 25 -1.27 12.17 0.33
N VAL A 26 -0.74 12.46 1.51
CA VAL A 26 -1.22 13.56 2.38
C VAL A 26 -1.18 14.90 1.64
N LEU A 27 -0.09 15.21 0.96
CA LEU A 27 0.04 16.46 0.19
C LEU A 27 -1.01 16.55 -0.92
N ARG A 28 -1.30 15.44 -1.65
CA ARG A 28 -2.40 15.41 -2.63
C ARG A 28 -3.75 15.75 -1.98
N GLY A 29 -4.03 15.18 -0.80
CA GLY A 29 -5.25 15.47 -0.04
C GLY A 29 -5.36 16.93 0.39
N ILE A 30 -4.24 17.53 0.86
CA ILE A 30 -4.17 18.95 1.22
C ILE A 30 -4.45 19.81 -0.01
N ILE A 31 -3.81 19.54 -1.15
CA ILE A 31 -4.02 20.28 -2.41
C ILE A 31 -5.47 20.19 -2.86
N ALA A 32 -6.05 18.99 -2.83
CA ALA A 32 -7.45 18.78 -3.23
C ALA A 32 -8.42 19.57 -2.34
N ALA A 33 -8.28 19.47 -1.01
CA ALA A 33 -9.12 20.20 -0.06
C ALA A 33 -9.01 21.72 -0.21
N THR A 34 -7.82 22.22 -0.51
CA THR A 34 -7.56 23.64 -0.74
C THR A 34 -8.22 24.13 -2.02
N ARG A 35 -8.10 23.36 -3.12
CA ARG A 35 -8.73 23.70 -4.40
C ARG A 35 -10.25 23.72 -4.29
N GLU A 36 -10.86 22.76 -3.63
CA GLU A 36 -12.30 22.69 -3.41
C GLU A 36 -12.79 23.90 -2.62
N ARG A 37 -12.09 24.31 -1.56
CA ARG A 37 -12.40 25.51 -0.79
C ARG A 37 -12.30 26.79 -1.62
N ASN A 38 -11.31 26.91 -2.48
CA ASN A 38 -11.14 28.04 -3.37
C ASN A 38 -12.26 28.16 -4.42
N LEU A 39 -12.77 27.03 -4.92
CA LEU A 39 -13.94 27.01 -5.81
C LEU A 39 -15.22 27.45 -5.09
N TYR A 40 -15.42 27.06 -3.83
CA TYR A 40 -16.51 27.54 -2.98
C TYR A 40 -16.37 29.02 -2.60
N ALA A 41 -15.16 29.51 -2.35
CA ALA A 41 -14.90 30.90 -1.99
C ALA A 41 -15.01 31.86 -3.19
N ALA A 42 -14.88 31.38 -4.41
CA ALA A 42 -15.14 32.21 -5.61
C ALA A 42 -16.62 32.68 -5.74
N GLY A 43 -17.57 32.01 -5.07
CA GLY A 43 -18.96 32.39 -4.97
C GLY A 43 -19.33 33.21 -3.71
N MET A 44 -18.45 33.29 -2.72
CA MET A 44 -18.67 33.97 -1.45
C MET A 44 -17.38 34.64 -0.97
N HIS A 45 -17.29 35.94 -1.06
CA HIS A 45 -16.27 36.92 -0.67
C HIS A 45 -15.34 36.59 0.54
N ARG A 46 -14.70 35.44 0.58
CA ARG A 46 -13.63 35.15 1.56
C ARG A 46 -12.41 34.51 0.85
N ARG A 47 -11.38 35.32 0.72
CA ARG A 47 -10.09 34.93 0.14
C ARG A 47 -9.21 34.30 1.23
N ASN A 48 -9.23 33.00 1.32
CA ASN A 48 -8.23 32.25 2.09
C ASN A 48 -7.35 31.52 1.10
N PHE A 49 -6.16 32.01 0.86
CA PHE A 49 -5.15 31.30 0.04
C PHE A 49 -4.21 30.56 0.96
N ILE A 50 -4.05 29.27 0.71
CA ILE A 50 -2.92 28.50 1.22
C ILE A 50 -1.81 28.74 0.20
N ASP A 51 -0.83 29.53 0.57
CA ASP A 51 0.35 29.71 -0.21
C ASP A 51 1.23 28.47 -0.02
N LEU A 52 1.57 27.75 -1.13
CA LEU A 52 2.41 26.55 -1.13
C LEU A 52 3.82 26.84 -1.68
N PRO A 53 4.48 27.95 -1.40
CA PRO A 53 5.80 28.16 -1.95
C PRO A 53 6.88 27.52 -1.09
N TRP A 54 7.72 26.72 -1.72
CA TRP A 54 9.07 26.42 -1.26
C TRP A 54 9.33 25.33 -0.21
N LEU A 55 8.40 24.48 0.15
CA LEU A 55 8.56 23.39 1.13
C LEU A 55 9.63 22.35 0.77
N PHE A 56 9.86 22.13 -0.50
CA PHE A 56 10.82 21.10 -0.98
C PHE A 56 12.29 21.35 -0.60
N ARG A 57 12.67 22.52 -0.11
CA ARG A 57 14.06 22.81 0.32
C ARG A 57 14.34 22.53 1.79
N VAL A 58 13.35 22.48 2.66
CA VAL A 58 13.53 22.30 4.11
C VAL A 58 13.84 20.85 4.47
N TYR A 59 13.45 19.91 3.62
CA TYR A 59 13.33 18.51 3.97
C TYR A 59 14.62 17.70 4.06
N ARG A 60 15.67 18.05 3.35
CA ARG A 60 16.94 17.32 3.41
C ARG A 60 17.69 17.41 4.76
N GLY A 61 17.21 18.19 5.70
CA GLY A 61 17.84 18.44 6.98
C GLY A 61 17.20 17.81 8.21
N ILE A 62 16.03 17.12 8.10
CA ILE A 62 15.30 16.66 9.30
C ILE A 62 15.90 15.40 9.92
N TYR A 63 16.49 14.51 9.15
CA TYR A 63 17.13 13.30 9.65
C TYR A 63 18.53 13.51 10.29
N GLY A 64 19.01 14.73 10.48
CA GLY A 64 20.30 14.95 11.09
C GLY A 64 20.64 16.39 11.50
N HIS A 65 19.94 17.36 10.95
CA HIS A 65 20.33 18.74 11.15
C HIS A 65 19.16 19.65 11.44
N SER A 66 18.78 19.78 12.68
CA SER A 66 18.50 21.14 12.94
C SER A 66 17.07 21.60 13.19
N SER A 67 16.69 21.30 14.40
CA SER A 67 15.80 22.21 15.15
C SER A 67 16.19 23.68 14.93
N LYS A 68 17.48 24.02 14.82
CA LYS A 68 17.97 25.39 14.54
C LYS A 68 17.54 25.93 13.17
N TYR A 69 17.64 25.12 12.11
CA TYR A 69 17.27 25.55 10.76
C TYR A 69 15.75 25.75 10.64
N LEU A 70 14.97 24.81 11.17
CA LEU A 70 13.51 24.91 11.19
C LEU A 70 13.03 26.11 11.99
N LYS A 71 13.66 26.39 13.15
CA LYS A 71 13.36 27.55 13.97
C LYS A 71 13.60 28.85 13.21
N ARG A 72 14.78 28.99 12.58
CA ARG A 72 15.12 30.17 11.76
C ARG A 72 14.14 30.32 10.59
N TRP A 73 13.79 29.23 9.93
CA TRP A 73 12.83 29.26 8.83
C TRP A 73 11.44 29.75 9.29
N PHE A 74 10.95 29.35 10.47
CA PHE A 74 9.70 29.89 11.04
C PHE A 74 9.82 31.35 11.45
N GLU A 75 10.95 31.80 11.95
CA GLU A 75 11.22 33.19 12.30
C GLU A 75 11.19 34.09 11.06
N ASP A 76 11.78 33.62 9.95
CA ASP A 76 11.84 34.35 8.69
C ASP A 76 10.49 34.36 7.97
N TRP A 77 9.78 33.25 7.92
CA TRP A 77 8.56 33.10 7.12
C TRP A 77 7.25 33.38 7.89
N LYS A 78 7.24 33.24 9.19
CA LYS A 78 6.12 33.54 10.11
C LYS A 78 4.79 32.91 9.67
N PRO A 79 4.67 31.57 9.57
CA PRO A 79 3.44 30.93 9.20
C PRO A 79 2.31 31.23 10.20
N ASP A 80 1.05 31.21 9.73
CA ASP A 80 -0.13 31.34 10.57
C ASP A 80 -0.53 30.01 11.19
N GLY A 81 -0.25 28.88 10.50
CA GLY A 81 -0.50 27.52 10.97
C GLY A 81 0.48 26.52 10.39
N ILE A 82 0.54 25.32 10.97
CA ILE A 82 1.54 24.29 10.65
C ILE A 82 0.86 22.93 10.53
N ILE A 83 1.14 22.21 9.44
CA ILE A 83 0.84 20.77 9.28
C ILE A 83 2.17 20.05 9.14
N CYS A 84 2.45 19.07 10.00
CA CYS A 84 3.79 18.50 10.08
C CYS A 84 3.81 17.04 10.52
N GLN A 85 4.95 16.39 10.27
CA GLN A 85 5.37 15.17 10.95
C GLN A 85 6.38 15.51 12.03
N ILE A 86 6.24 14.90 13.22
CA ILE A 86 7.11 15.17 14.37
C ILE A 86 7.78 13.86 14.77
N TYR A 87 9.10 13.77 14.58
CA TYR A 87 9.85 12.54 14.82
C TYR A 87 10.40 12.43 16.24
N ASP A 88 10.69 13.56 16.89
CA ASP A 88 11.27 13.60 18.22
C ASP A 88 10.81 14.82 19.06
N ASP A 89 11.14 14.82 20.32
CA ASP A 89 10.77 15.90 21.25
C ASP A 89 11.51 17.22 20.99
N ARG A 90 12.64 17.20 20.28
CA ARG A 90 13.37 18.43 19.90
C ARG A 90 12.57 19.18 18.83
N LEU A 91 12.03 18.46 17.84
CA LEU A 91 11.13 19.04 16.84
C LEU A 91 9.83 19.52 17.48
N ALA A 92 9.21 18.73 18.36
CA ALA A 92 8.03 19.14 19.09
C ALA A 92 8.22 20.46 19.83
N LYS A 93 9.40 20.65 20.48
CA LYS A 93 9.76 21.89 21.14
C LYS A 93 9.79 23.09 20.18
N VAL A 94 10.37 22.92 18.98
CA VAL A 94 10.41 23.99 17.98
C VAL A 94 9.01 24.41 17.57
N TYR A 95 8.11 23.45 17.28
CA TYR A 95 6.72 23.76 16.94
C TYR A 95 5.98 24.47 18.08
N ARG A 96 6.17 24.05 19.34
CA ARG A 96 5.57 24.67 20.51
C ARG A 96 6.02 26.13 20.67
N GLU A 97 7.31 26.41 20.43
CA GLU A 97 7.89 27.76 20.52
C GLU A 97 7.28 28.73 19.50
N THR A 98 6.74 28.26 18.37
CA THR A 98 6.06 29.12 17.41
C THR A 98 4.75 29.71 17.94
N ARG A 99 4.12 29.11 18.94
CA ARG A 99 2.78 29.46 19.46
C ARG A 99 1.69 29.51 18.37
N LYS A 100 1.89 28.80 17.27
CA LYS A 100 0.94 28.73 16.16
C LYS A 100 0.12 27.45 16.28
N PRO A 101 -1.08 27.40 15.68
CA PRO A 101 -1.82 26.14 15.49
C PRO A 101 -0.98 25.11 14.74
N VAL A 102 -0.92 23.90 15.29
CA VAL A 102 -0.16 22.76 14.72
C VAL A 102 -1.07 21.55 14.60
N VAL A 103 -1.01 20.87 13.47
CA VAL A 103 -1.63 19.56 13.24
C VAL A 103 -0.53 18.55 12.94
N GLU A 104 -0.45 17.50 13.75
CA GLU A 104 0.54 16.43 13.62
C GLU A 104 -0.04 15.26 12.81
N LEU A 105 0.73 14.72 11.85
CA LEU A 105 0.29 13.66 10.93
C LEU A 105 1.07 12.35 11.06
N PHE A 106 1.88 12.20 12.10
CA PHE A 106 2.76 11.05 12.25
C PHE A 106 2.93 10.67 13.72
N GLU A 107 2.87 9.38 13.99
CA GLU A 107 3.00 8.87 15.35
C GLU A 107 4.35 8.22 15.56
N SER A 108 5.37 9.03 15.87
CA SER A 108 6.67 8.54 16.35
C SER A 108 6.78 8.54 17.88
N ARG A 109 5.89 9.28 18.55
CA ARG A 109 5.87 9.47 20.00
C ARG A 109 4.55 9.01 20.58
N SER A 110 4.57 8.34 21.72
CA SER A 110 3.35 7.82 22.39
C SER A 110 2.40 8.93 22.86
N LYS A 111 2.92 10.12 23.16
CA LYS A 111 2.13 11.29 23.59
C LYS A 111 2.47 12.50 22.73
N SER A 112 1.48 13.32 22.42
CA SER A 112 1.62 14.60 21.78
C SER A 112 0.71 15.62 22.42
N GLU A 113 1.18 16.85 22.52
CA GLU A 113 0.40 18.02 22.90
C GLU A 113 -0.38 18.62 21.72
N PHE A 114 -0.11 18.17 20.49
CA PHE A 114 -0.76 18.64 19.28
C PHE A 114 -1.88 17.69 18.85
N PRO A 115 -2.98 18.22 18.28
CA PRO A 115 -3.99 17.36 17.65
C PRO A 115 -3.37 16.54 16.51
N ARG A 116 -3.69 15.25 16.50
CA ARG A 116 -3.15 14.26 15.55
C ARG A 116 -4.23 13.76 14.62
N ILE A 117 -3.87 13.57 13.36
CA ILE A 117 -4.64 12.78 12.40
C ILE A 117 -3.73 11.69 11.89
N LEU A 118 -4.07 10.45 12.18
CA LEU A 118 -3.20 9.30 12.00
C LEU A 118 -3.89 8.22 11.17
N PRO A 119 -3.15 7.40 10.42
CA PRO A 119 -3.68 6.16 9.89
C PRO A 119 -4.01 5.20 11.05
N ASP A 120 -4.92 4.27 10.79
CA ASP A 120 -5.19 3.14 11.67
C ASP A 120 -4.23 1.99 11.32
N ASP A 121 -3.07 2.01 11.96
CA ASP A 121 -2.00 1.05 11.70
C ASP A 121 -2.34 -0.34 12.26
N VAL A 122 -3.15 -0.45 13.32
CA VAL A 122 -3.67 -1.74 13.81
C VAL A 122 -4.61 -2.34 12.76
N ALA A 123 -5.59 -1.57 12.27
CA ALA A 123 -6.49 -2.03 11.21
C ALA A 123 -5.76 -2.37 9.91
N THR A 124 -4.64 -1.69 9.62
CA THR A 124 -3.76 -2.01 8.48
C THR A 124 -3.14 -3.39 8.63
N GLY A 125 -2.63 -3.72 9.82
CA GLY A 125 -2.11 -5.05 10.14
C GLY A 125 -3.20 -6.13 10.07
N GLU A 126 -4.38 -5.88 10.63
CA GLU A 126 -5.52 -6.80 10.52
C GLU A 126 -5.92 -7.07 9.07
N LEU A 127 -5.93 -6.05 8.22
CA LEU A 127 -6.23 -6.19 6.79
C LEU A 127 -5.18 -7.06 6.08
N ALA A 128 -3.89 -6.90 6.40
CA ALA A 128 -2.82 -7.77 5.92
C ALA A 128 -3.03 -9.23 6.35
N ALA A 129 -3.39 -9.46 7.61
CA ALA A 129 -3.67 -10.80 8.12
C ALA A 129 -4.82 -11.47 7.38
N ARG A 130 -5.96 -10.79 7.22
CA ARG A 130 -7.11 -11.30 6.48
C ARG A 130 -6.75 -11.66 5.04
N HIS A 131 -5.98 -10.81 4.35
CA HIS A 131 -5.51 -11.05 2.99
C HIS A 131 -4.74 -12.37 2.85
N PHE A 132 -3.87 -12.69 3.80
CA PHE A 132 -3.11 -13.94 3.78
C PHE A 132 -3.90 -15.14 4.30
N LEU A 133 -4.75 -14.96 5.32
CA LEU A 133 -5.61 -16.01 5.88
C LEU A 133 -6.62 -16.53 4.85
N GLU A 134 -7.18 -15.64 4.01
CA GLU A 134 -8.06 -15.98 2.88
C GLU A 134 -7.32 -16.78 1.79
N ARG A 135 -6.00 -16.64 1.71
CA ARG A 135 -5.13 -17.38 0.82
C ARG A 135 -4.59 -18.69 1.39
N GLY A 136 -5.01 -19.05 2.61
CA GLY A 136 -4.70 -20.31 3.25
C GLY A 136 -3.32 -20.40 3.90
N PHE A 137 -2.60 -19.30 4.04
CA PHE A 137 -1.28 -19.31 4.69
C PHE A 137 -1.39 -19.69 6.17
N ARG A 138 -0.32 -20.40 6.65
CA ARG A 138 -0.14 -20.82 8.04
C ARG A 138 1.18 -20.37 8.64
N HIS A 139 2.13 -19.97 7.81
CA HIS A 139 3.41 -19.42 8.25
C HIS A 139 3.40 -17.92 7.94
N PHE A 140 3.63 -17.12 8.96
CA PHE A 140 3.53 -15.67 8.88
C PHE A 140 4.81 -15.01 9.38
N ALA A 141 5.26 -13.99 8.68
CA ALA A 141 6.40 -13.20 9.06
C ALA A 141 6.07 -11.71 8.94
N TYR A 142 6.65 -10.92 9.83
CA TYR A 142 6.59 -9.46 9.78
C TYR A 142 7.99 -8.88 9.62
N PHE A 143 8.12 -7.91 8.72
CA PHE A 143 9.34 -7.12 8.55
C PHE A 143 9.04 -5.65 8.78
N GLY A 144 9.60 -5.08 9.86
CA GLY A 144 9.35 -3.68 10.23
C GLY A 144 10.37 -3.13 11.21
N ALA A 145 10.17 -1.87 11.63
CA ALA A 145 11.02 -1.15 12.56
C ALA A 145 10.42 -1.19 13.97
N PRO A 146 10.94 -2.01 14.91
CA PRO A 146 10.36 -2.17 16.25
C PRO A 146 10.46 -0.91 17.11
N TRP A 147 11.32 0.05 16.77
CA TRP A 147 11.43 1.35 17.43
C TRP A 147 10.42 2.39 16.95
N MET A 148 9.72 2.13 15.82
CA MET A 148 8.66 2.99 15.28
C MET A 148 7.30 2.52 15.76
N LEU A 149 6.52 3.42 16.38
CA LEU A 149 5.23 3.07 16.96
C LEU A 149 4.23 2.56 15.91
N TRP A 150 4.12 3.24 14.75
CA TRP A 150 3.27 2.83 13.63
C TRP A 150 3.60 1.41 13.12
N SER A 151 4.89 1.06 13.08
CA SER A 151 5.32 -0.28 12.66
C SER A 151 4.92 -1.35 13.66
N ARG A 152 5.08 -1.09 14.96
CA ARG A 152 4.60 -2.00 16.03
C ARG A 152 3.09 -2.17 16.02
N GLU A 153 2.34 -1.12 15.74
CA GLU A 153 0.89 -1.20 15.64
C GLU A 153 0.45 -2.07 14.46
N ARG A 154 1.12 -1.96 13.29
CA ARG A 154 0.91 -2.86 12.15
C ARG A 154 1.20 -4.32 12.51
N GLU A 155 2.33 -4.57 13.18
CA GLU A 155 2.68 -5.91 13.68
C GLU A 155 1.64 -6.45 14.66
N THR A 156 1.22 -5.62 15.61
CA THR A 156 0.20 -5.98 16.62
C THR A 156 -1.12 -6.36 15.97
N GLY A 157 -1.61 -5.57 15.02
CA GLY A 157 -2.83 -5.88 14.28
C GLY A 157 -2.70 -7.15 13.45
N PHE A 158 -1.56 -7.34 12.77
CA PHE A 158 -1.28 -8.50 11.95
C PHE A 158 -1.26 -9.79 12.78
N HIS A 159 -0.47 -9.82 13.85
CA HIS A 159 -0.37 -10.98 14.73
C HIS A 159 -1.69 -11.26 15.45
N GLY A 160 -2.35 -10.22 15.99
CA GLY A 160 -3.59 -10.36 16.75
C GLY A 160 -4.75 -10.94 15.93
N GLU A 161 -4.90 -10.54 14.65
CA GLU A 161 -5.95 -11.07 13.77
C GLU A 161 -5.66 -12.54 13.38
N ILE A 162 -4.39 -12.91 13.21
CA ILE A 162 -3.96 -14.31 12.97
C ILE A 162 -4.33 -15.15 14.19
N GLU A 163 -3.88 -14.77 15.39
CA GLU A 163 -4.20 -15.51 16.64
C GLU A 163 -5.69 -15.68 16.85
N LYS A 164 -6.46 -14.61 16.70
CA LYS A 164 -7.93 -14.61 16.84
C LYS A 164 -8.57 -15.59 15.86
N THR A 165 -8.13 -15.60 14.61
CA THR A 165 -8.68 -16.48 13.57
C THR A 165 -8.40 -17.94 13.87
N PHE A 166 -7.15 -18.30 14.22
CA PHE A 166 -6.80 -19.68 14.53
C PHE A 166 -7.45 -20.17 15.82
N ARG A 167 -7.58 -19.33 16.83
CA ARG A 167 -8.34 -19.66 18.06
C ARG A 167 -9.81 -19.95 17.76
N SER A 168 -10.49 -19.10 17.01
CA SER A 168 -11.89 -19.29 16.62
C SER A 168 -12.11 -20.57 15.79
N ARG A 169 -11.18 -20.89 14.89
CA ARG A 169 -11.22 -22.13 14.10
C ARG A 169 -11.06 -23.37 15.00
N ALA A 170 -10.12 -23.36 15.96
CA ALA A 170 -9.92 -24.44 16.90
C ALA A 170 -11.16 -24.68 17.78
N GLU A 171 -11.80 -23.62 18.25
CA GLU A 171 -13.02 -23.68 19.07
C GLU A 171 -14.24 -24.21 18.29
N SER A 172 -14.32 -23.92 16.98
CA SER A 172 -15.45 -24.35 16.15
C SER A 172 -15.42 -25.81 15.73
N GLY A 173 -14.34 -26.53 15.95
CA GLY A 173 -14.17 -27.96 15.60
C GLY A 173 -14.34 -28.26 14.10
N ARG A 174 -14.30 -27.26 13.23
CA ARG A 174 -14.48 -27.41 11.77
C ARG A 174 -13.16 -27.73 11.09
N GLY A 175 -12.93 -29.00 10.81
CA GLY A 175 -11.91 -29.46 9.86
C GLY A 175 -10.50 -29.65 10.42
N ASP A 176 -9.56 -29.97 9.52
CA ASP A 176 -8.13 -30.20 9.73
C ASP A 176 -7.35 -28.93 10.19
N ASP A 177 -8.05 -27.94 10.73
CA ASP A 177 -7.54 -26.64 11.17
C ASP A 177 -6.88 -26.67 12.56
N SER A 178 -6.69 -27.86 13.14
CA SER A 178 -5.98 -28.06 14.42
C SER A 178 -4.45 -27.87 14.29
N ARG A 179 -3.92 -27.77 13.06
CA ARG A 179 -2.50 -27.52 12.86
C ARG A 179 -2.13 -26.10 13.31
N PRO A 180 -1.03 -25.94 14.08
CA PRO A 180 -0.61 -24.62 14.57
C PRO A 180 -0.16 -23.72 13.43
N PHE A 181 -0.27 -22.42 13.62
CA PHE A 181 0.41 -21.42 12.80
C PHE A 181 1.80 -21.10 13.37
N THR A 182 2.67 -20.51 12.55
CA THR A 182 3.92 -19.92 13.01
C THR A 182 3.94 -18.43 12.72
N PHE A 183 4.50 -17.67 13.64
CA PHE A 183 4.73 -16.23 13.48
C PHE A 183 6.15 -15.89 13.87
N THR A 184 6.81 -15.08 13.05
CA THR A 184 8.15 -14.56 13.34
C THR A 184 8.25 -13.11 12.90
N SER A 185 9.07 -12.32 13.61
CA SER A 185 9.33 -10.93 13.26
C SER A 185 10.83 -10.70 13.12
N TYR A 186 11.23 -10.02 12.07
CA TYR A 186 12.64 -9.69 11.84
C TYR A 186 13.21 -8.78 12.96
N GLY A 187 12.39 -7.90 13.51
CA GLY A 187 12.80 -7.00 14.59
C GLY A 187 12.99 -7.66 15.96
N SER A 188 12.48 -8.90 16.15
CA SER A 188 12.64 -9.69 17.38
C SER A 188 13.92 -10.52 17.41
N VAL A 189 14.56 -10.70 16.25
CA VAL A 189 15.88 -11.38 16.14
C VAL A 189 16.96 -10.32 16.49
N ALA A 190 17.18 -10.20 17.77
CA ALA A 190 18.05 -9.27 18.49
C ALA A 190 19.29 -8.71 17.75
N ASP A 191 19.74 -7.52 18.12
CA ASP A 191 21.04 -6.89 17.83
C ASP A 191 21.47 -6.63 16.38
N SER A 192 20.99 -7.39 15.41
CA SER A 192 21.24 -7.17 13.98
C SER A 192 20.27 -6.20 13.32
N ALA A 193 19.10 -5.96 13.94
CA ALA A 193 18.04 -5.14 13.34
C ALA A 193 18.47 -3.66 13.18
N ALA A 194 19.10 -3.07 14.18
CA ALA A 194 19.63 -1.70 14.07
C ALA A 194 20.76 -1.64 13.02
N ALA A 195 21.64 -2.64 12.99
CA ALA A 195 22.71 -2.75 11.98
C ALA A 195 22.14 -3.00 10.57
N ALA A 196 21.01 -3.69 10.48
CA ALA A 196 20.33 -3.93 9.19
C ALA A 196 19.68 -2.66 8.62
N PHE A 197 19.33 -1.68 9.45
CA PHE A 197 18.75 -0.41 9.01
C PHE A 197 19.80 0.71 8.83
N ASP A 198 20.93 0.67 9.54
CA ASP A 198 21.98 1.70 9.50
C ASP A 198 23.28 1.25 8.82
N GLY A 199 23.39 -0.01 8.41
CA GLY A 199 24.59 -0.57 7.77
C GLY A 199 24.70 -0.29 6.26
N PRO A 200 25.86 -0.57 5.64
CA PRO A 200 26.02 -0.54 4.18
C PRO A 200 25.00 -1.46 3.52
N ASN A 201 24.43 -1.05 2.40
CA ASN A 201 23.35 -1.74 1.67
C ASN A 201 23.64 -3.25 1.43
N GLU A 202 24.89 -3.60 1.14
CA GLU A 202 25.30 -4.99 0.88
C GLU A 202 25.17 -5.90 2.12
N ARG A 203 25.57 -5.43 3.32
CA ARG A 203 25.41 -6.20 4.56
C ARG A 203 23.95 -6.40 4.94
N ARG A 204 23.14 -5.37 4.70
CA ARG A 204 21.70 -5.44 4.94
C ARG A 204 21.02 -6.44 4.02
N ALA A 205 21.31 -6.40 2.73
CA ALA A 205 20.79 -7.34 1.74
C ALA A 205 21.16 -8.80 2.09
N ALA A 206 22.41 -9.05 2.47
CA ALA A 206 22.87 -10.38 2.90
C ALA A 206 22.11 -10.87 4.14
N ALA A 207 21.98 -10.05 5.18
CA ALA A 207 21.26 -10.41 6.41
C ALA A 207 19.77 -10.69 6.14
N MET A 208 19.13 -9.90 5.27
CA MET A 208 17.76 -10.15 4.83
C MET A 208 17.65 -11.48 4.07
N GLY A 209 18.58 -11.76 3.18
CA GLY A 209 18.63 -13.02 2.43
C GLY A 209 18.77 -14.24 3.33
N ASP A 210 19.65 -14.19 4.31
CA ASP A 210 19.85 -15.28 5.28
C ASP A 210 18.60 -15.51 6.14
N TRP A 211 17.96 -14.43 6.59
CA TRP A 211 16.70 -14.53 7.31
C TRP A 211 15.61 -15.17 6.44
N LEU A 212 15.44 -14.71 5.20
CA LEU A 212 14.44 -15.26 4.28
C LEU A 212 14.65 -16.76 4.01
N ARG A 213 15.92 -17.23 3.91
CA ARG A 213 16.22 -18.68 3.76
C ARG A 213 15.80 -19.49 4.98
N SER A 214 15.84 -18.92 6.17
CA SER A 214 15.52 -19.63 7.43
C SER A 214 14.02 -19.82 7.65
N LEU A 215 13.15 -19.10 6.90
CA LEU A 215 11.71 -19.13 7.09
C LEU A 215 11.08 -20.43 6.53
N PRO A 216 10.07 -20.98 7.21
CA PRO A 216 9.28 -22.11 6.68
C PRO A 216 8.49 -21.68 5.44
N ARG A 217 8.10 -22.65 4.59
CA ARG A 217 7.41 -22.39 3.32
C ARG A 217 6.14 -23.21 3.18
N PRO A 218 5.09 -22.67 2.53
CA PRO A 218 5.00 -21.31 1.97
C PRO A 218 4.80 -20.24 3.06
N MET A 219 5.47 -19.09 2.93
CA MET A 219 5.49 -18.00 3.92
C MET A 219 4.66 -16.80 3.45
N ALA A 220 3.84 -16.26 4.32
CA ALA A 220 3.20 -14.96 4.18
C ALA A 220 4.03 -13.89 4.89
N LEU A 221 4.65 -12.98 4.16
CA LEU A 221 5.49 -11.93 4.71
C LEU A 221 4.83 -10.56 4.55
N PHE A 222 4.53 -9.94 5.67
CA PHE A 222 4.01 -8.57 5.73
C PHE A 222 5.16 -7.59 5.99
N SER A 223 5.42 -6.74 5.01
CA SER A 223 6.39 -5.65 5.11
C SER A 223 5.71 -4.39 5.59
N ALA A 224 6.32 -3.70 6.54
CA ALA A 224 5.74 -2.50 7.14
C ALA A 224 5.53 -1.35 6.14
N ASN A 225 6.26 -1.31 5.02
CA ASN A 225 6.03 -0.38 3.91
C ASN A 225 6.52 -0.94 2.58
N ASP A 226 6.22 -0.25 1.46
CA ASP A 226 6.59 -0.68 0.12
C ASP A 226 8.10 -0.61 -0.15
N SER A 227 8.81 0.35 0.44
CA SER A 227 10.27 0.45 0.26
C SER A 227 10.98 -0.79 0.78
N TRP A 228 10.61 -1.25 1.97
CA TRP A 228 11.14 -2.52 2.51
C TRP A 228 10.59 -3.74 1.79
N GLY A 229 9.32 -3.71 1.35
CA GLY A 229 8.76 -4.74 0.50
C GLY A 229 9.56 -4.95 -0.78
N PHE A 230 9.98 -3.86 -1.41
CA PHE A 230 10.83 -3.87 -2.59
C PHE A 230 12.22 -4.46 -2.30
N GLU A 231 12.87 -4.06 -1.21
CA GLU A 231 14.15 -4.63 -0.79
C GLU A 231 14.04 -6.14 -0.47
N LEU A 232 12.95 -6.57 0.15
CA LEU A 232 12.67 -7.99 0.43
C LEU A 232 12.49 -8.81 -0.86
N LEU A 233 11.83 -8.25 -1.88
CA LEU A 233 11.73 -8.89 -3.20
C LEU A 233 13.10 -9.07 -3.86
N GLN A 234 13.96 -8.06 -3.77
CA GLN A 234 15.34 -8.15 -4.28
C GLN A 234 16.13 -9.22 -3.53
N ALA A 235 16.10 -9.18 -2.19
CA ALA A 235 16.79 -10.18 -1.36
C ALA A 235 16.28 -11.62 -1.61
N ALA A 236 14.97 -11.81 -1.76
CA ALA A 236 14.38 -13.10 -2.09
C ALA A 236 14.93 -13.65 -3.44
N ARG A 237 14.99 -12.78 -4.45
CA ARG A 237 15.55 -13.13 -5.77
C ARG A 237 17.03 -13.51 -5.71
N GLU A 238 17.85 -12.76 -4.95
CA GLU A 238 19.28 -13.03 -4.79
C GLU A 238 19.56 -14.37 -4.12
N VAL A 239 18.66 -14.79 -3.21
CA VAL A 239 18.77 -16.07 -2.53
C VAL A 239 18.04 -17.23 -3.22
N GLY A 240 17.49 -16.99 -4.41
CA GLY A 240 16.82 -18.00 -5.23
C GLY A 240 15.42 -18.41 -4.78
N LEU A 241 14.74 -17.56 -3.99
CA LEU A 241 13.35 -17.79 -3.58
C LEU A 241 12.36 -17.30 -4.64
N HIS A 242 11.32 -18.07 -4.85
CA HIS A 242 10.23 -17.71 -5.76
C HIS A 242 9.15 -16.93 -5.01
N VAL A 243 8.85 -15.75 -5.51
CA VAL A 243 7.73 -14.93 -5.05
C VAL A 243 6.64 -14.97 -6.11
N PRO A 244 5.42 -15.39 -5.78
CA PRO A 244 4.86 -15.58 -4.43
C PRO A 244 4.90 -17.02 -3.88
N GLU A 245 5.42 -18.01 -4.60
CA GLU A 245 5.24 -19.45 -4.30
C GLU A 245 5.95 -19.90 -3.01
N ASP A 246 7.20 -19.50 -2.79
CA ASP A 246 7.93 -19.81 -1.57
C ASP A 246 7.60 -18.79 -0.48
N ILE A 247 7.50 -17.53 -0.88
CA ILE A 247 7.25 -16.39 0.00
C ILE A 247 6.33 -15.40 -0.71
N ALA A 248 5.15 -15.13 -0.16
CA ALA A 248 4.27 -14.05 -0.61
C ALA A 248 4.56 -12.78 0.18
N ILE A 249 4.80 -11.65 -0.50
CA ILE A 249 5.22 -10.40 0.12
C ILE A 249 4.16 -9.32 -0.11
N LEU A 250 3.67 -8.70 0.99
CA LEU A 250 2.71 -7.61 0.99
C LEU A 250 3.32 -6.36 1.61
N GLY A 251 3.25 -5.23 0.92
CA GLY A 251 3.68 -3.92 1.39
C GLY A 251 2.54 -3.06 1.91
N VAL A 252 2.85 -1.79 2.21
CA VAL A 252 1.92 -0.73 2.60
C VAL A 252 2.34 0.58 1.97
N ASP A 253 1.40 1.43 1.65
CA ASP A 253 1.39 2.78 1.08
C ASP A 253 0.87 2.83 -0.36
N ASP A 254 0.86 1.72 -1.09
CA ASP A 254 0.54 1.62 -2.52
C ASP A 254 1.28 2.69 -3.35
N GLU A 255 2.63 2.71 -3.18
CA GLU A 255 3.52 3.52 -4.00
C GLU A 255 3.56 2.95 -5.42
N ALA A 256 2.69 3.43 -6.29
CA ALA A 256 2.44 2.82 -7.61
C ALA A 256 3.73 2.59 -8.40
N LEU A 257 4.63 3.58 -8.45
CA LEU A 257 5.89 3.46 -9.20
C LEU A 257 6.79 2.36 -8.64
N LEU A 258 6.91 2.28 -7.32
CA LEU A 258 7.74 1.27 -6.67
C LEU A 258 7.11 -0.13 -6.78
N CYS A 259 5.80 -0.22 -6.59
CA CYS A 259 5.07 -1.48 -6.69
C CYS A 259 5.08 -2.06 -8.10
N GLU A 260 5.01 -1.21 -9.13
CA GLU A 260 4.99 -1.65 -10.53
C GLU A 260 6.37 -2.00 -11.08
N ILE A 261 7.44 -1.29 -10.67
CA ILE A 261 8.81 -1.61 -11.07
C ILE A 261 9.37 -2.83 -10.34
N ALA A 262 8.79 -3.21 -9.23
CA ALA A 262 9.16 -4.42 -8.47
C ALA A 262 8.98 -5.68 -9.32
N HIS A 263 9.82 -6.69 -9.09
CA HIS A 263 9.75 -7.94 -9.83
C HIS A 263 9.78 -9.15 -8.89
N PRO A 264 8.62 -9.85 -8.74
CA PRO A 264 7.30 -9.55 -9.32
C PRO A 264 6.69 -8.25 -8.77
N PRO A 265 5.69 -7.64 -9.46
CA PRO A 265 4.98 -6.46 -8.98
C PRO A 265 4.43 -6.63 -7.58
N LEU A 266 4.72 -5.65 -6.70
CA LEU A 266 4.43 -5.71 -5.26
C LEU A 266 2.96 -5.41 -4.95
N SER A 267 2.27 -6.35 -4.31
CA SER A 267 0.98 -6.12 -3.67
C SER A 267 1.16 -5.20 -2.46
N SER A 268 0.23 -4.28 -2.27
CA SER A 268 0.36 -3.28 -1.20
C SER A 268 -1.00 -2.85 -0.65
N ILE A 269 -1.03 -2.48 0.62
CA ILE A 269 -2.20 -1.91 1.27
C ILE A 269 -2.23 -0.40 0.99
N ARG A 270 -3.32 0.06 0.38
CA ARG A 270 -3.58 1.48 0.21
C ARG A 270 -4.13 2.06 1.50
N ILE A 271 -3.37 2.96 2.11
CA ILE A 271 -3.80 3.70 3.29
C ILE A 271 -4.51 5.01 2.89
N GLY A 272 -5.37 5.52 3.79
CA GLY A 272 -6.16 6.74 3.56
C GLY A 272 -5.36 8.05 3.61
N ALA A 273 -4.15 8.11 3.04
CA ALA A 273 -3.26 9.27 3.14
C ALA A 273 -3.87 10.56 2.58
N GLU A 274 -4.60 10.50 1.46
CA GLU A 274 -5.29 11.67 0.91
C GLU A 274 -6.42 12.15 1.83
N GLN A 275 -7.15 11.23 2.46
CA GLN A 275 -8.18 11.58 3.44
C GLN A 275 -7.57 12.26 4.67
N ILE A 276 -6.42 11.78 5.17
CA ILE A 276 -5.65 12.42 6.25
C ILE A 276 -5.32 13.87 5.86
N GLY A 277 -4.83 14.09 4.64
CA GLY A 277 -4.54 15.42 4.13
C GLY A 277 -5.77 16.33 4.10
N ARG A 278 -6.93 15.83 3.66
CA ARG A 278 -8.19 16.59 3.66
C ARG A 278 -8.67 16.96 5.07
N ILE A 279 -8.61 16.00 5.99
CA ILE A 279 -9.02 16.23 7.39
C ILE A 279 -8.06 17.23 8.06
N SER A 280 -6.74 17.18 7.77
CA SER A 280 -5.76 18.08 8.35
C SER A 280 -6.01 19.54 8.00
N VAL A 281 -6.42 19.82 6.76
CA VAL A 281 -6.82 21.18 6.34
C VAL A 281 -8.04 21.65 7.13
N SER A 282 -9.05 20.78 7.31
CA SER A 282 -10.26 21.12 8.05
C SER A 282 -9.98 21.36 9.53
N LEU A 283 -9.13 20.53 10.13
CA LEU A 283 -8.75 20.68 11.54
C LEU A 283 -7.91 21.93 11.76
N LEU A 284 -6.92 22.21 10.91
CA LEU A 284 -6.10 23.42 11.03
C LEU A 284 -6.95 24.69 10.89
N ASP A 285 -7.93 24.69 9.96
CA ASP A 285 -8.86 25.80 9.81
C ASP A 285 -9.68 26.07 11.08
N GLN A 286 -10.17 25.00 11.74
CA GLN A 286 -10.86 25.15 13.03
C GLN A 286 -9.94 25.77 14.09
N LEU A 287 -8.68 25.35 14.16
CA LEU A 287 -7.71 25.87 15.10
C LEU A 287 -7.34 27.34 14.83
N LEU A 288 -7.22 27.73 13.55
CA LEU A 288 -6.97 29.11 13.15
C LEU A 288 -8.13 30.05 13.57
N HIS A 289 -9.35 29.52 13.56
CA HIS A 289 -10.53 30.25 14.06
C HIS A 289 -10.74 30.11 15.58
N ARG A 290 -9.69 29.71 16.33
CA ARG A 290 -9.69 29.55 17.78
C ARG A 290 -10.73 28.57 18.32
N LYS A 291 -11.21 27.63 17.51
CA LYS A 291 -12.02 26.50 17.95
C LYS A 291 -11.13 25.45 18.59
N ARG A 292 -11.63 24.81 19.64
CA ARG A 292 -10.90 23.67 20.23
C ARG A 292 -10.88 22.51 19.26
N ALA A 293 -9.77 21.81 19.20
CA ALA A 293 -9.71 20.52 18.52
C ALA A 293 -10.75 19.56 19.14
N PRO A 294 -11.36 18.67 18.34
CA PRO A 294 -12.16 17.58 18.89
C PRO A 294 -11.37 16.77 19.92
N ALA A 295 -12.03 16.39 21.02
CA ALA A 295 -11.38 15.61 22.07
C ALA A 295 -10.91 14.22 21.56
N ASN A 296 -11.62 13.69 20.58
CA ASN A 296 -11.27 12.41 19.94
C ASN A 296 -11.28 12.60 18.42
N ILE A 297 -10.14 12.42 17.78
CA ILE A 297 -9.99 12.44 16.32
C ILE A 297 -9.80 10.97 15.90
N PRO A 298 -10.77 10.38 15.16
CA PRO A 298 -10.67 8.98 14.77
C PRO A 298 -9.46 8.77 13.84
N ARG A 299 -8.79 7.63 13.98
CA ARG A 299 -7.77 7.18 13.04
C ARG A 299 -8.42 6.89 11.69
N VAL A 300 -7.66 7.07 10.62
CA VAL A 300 -8.14 6.85 9.25
C VAL A 300 -7.85 5.41 8.85
N ALA A 301 -8.90 4.63 8.63
CA ALA A 301 -8.78 3.22 8.25
C ALA A 301 -8.06 3.04 6.90
N PRO A 302 -7.39 1.89 6.68
CA PRO A 302 -6.89 1.51 5.36
C PRO A 302 -8.05 1.35 4.38
N ILE A 303 -7.78 1.54 3.08
CA ILE A 303 -8.81 1.50 2.04
C ILE A 303 -9.01 0.08 1.53
N GLU A 304 -7.94 -0.54 1.03
CA GLU A 304 -7.98 -1.87 0.40
C GLU A 304 -6.58 -2.47 0.27
N VAL A 305 -6.52 -3.77 -0.06
CA VAL A 305 -5.31 -4.40 -0.56
C VAL A 305 -5.32 -4.34 -2.09
N VAL A 306 -4.36 -3.64 -2.67
CA VAL A 306 -4.11 -3.66 -4.11
C VAL A 306 -3.28 -4.89 -4.43
N THR A 307 -3.95 -5.97 -4.80
CA THR A 307 -3.30 -7.25 -5.12
C THR A 307 -2.58 -7.15 -6.46
N ARG A 308 -1.29 -7.48 -6.44
CA ARG A 308 -0.41 -7.66 -7.59
C ARG A 308 0.21 -9.06 -7.53
N GLN A 309 1.25 -9.33 -8.31
CA GLN A 309 1.81 -10.68 -8.42
C GLN A 309 2.47 -11.20 -7.13
N SER A 310 3.03 -10.35 -6.28
CA SER A 310 3.78 -10.79 -5.10
C SER A 310 2.94 -11.49 -4.01
N THR A 311 1.61 -11.40 -4.07
CA THR A 311 0.70 -12.16 -3.20
C THR A 311 -0.42 -12.87 -3.97
N ASP A 312 -0.32 -12.94 -5.30
CA ASP A 312 -1.32 -13.62 -6.13
C ASP A 312 -1.09 -15.14 -6.10
N VAL A 313 -1.23 -15.73 -4.91
CA VAL A 313 -1.03 -17.14 -4.64
C VAL A 313 -2.02 -17.62 -3.58
N LEU A 314 -2.32 -18.90 -3.66
CA LEU A 314 -2.92 -19.64 -2.55
C LEU A 314 -1.84 -20.54 -1.96
N ALA A 315 -1.72 -20.54 -0.64
CA ALA A 315 -0.83 -21.47 0.06
C ALA A 315 -1.50 -22.85 0.01
N VAL A 316 -0.89 -23.74 -0.77
CA VAL A 316 -1.42 -25.05 -1.08
C VAL A 316 -0.49 -26.11 -0.53
N ASP A 317 -0.99 -26.93 0.40
CA ASP A 317 -0.24 -28.08 0.96
C ASP A 317 -0.09 -29.23 -0.06
N ASP A 318 -0.91 -29.28 -1.11
CA ASP A 318 -0.82 -30.30 -2.17
C ASP A 318 0.28 -29.93 -3.16
N ALA A 319 1.38 -30.68 -3.15
CA ALA A 319 2.56 -30.42 -3.98
C ALA A 319 2.26 -30.41 -5.49
N ASP A 320 1.32 -31.25 -5.95
CA ASP A 320 0.96 -31.31 -7.36
C ASP A 320 0.11 -30.08 -7.77
N VAL A 321 -0.80 -29.66 -6.90
CA VAL A 321 -1.58 -28.41 -7.12
C VAL A 321 -0.65 -27.19 -7.07
N ALA A 322 0.29 -27.14 -6.13
CA ALA A 322 1.28 -26.07 -6.05
C ALA A 322 2.17 -26.01 -7.30
N ALA A 323 2.65 -27.16 -7.80
CA ALA A 323 3.42 -27.24 -9.04
C ALA A 323 2.60 -26.78 -10.25
N ALA A 324 1.34 -27.21 -10.35
CA ALA A 324 0.45 -26.81 -11.42
C ALA A 324 0.16 -25.30 -11.39
N LEU A 325 -0.05 -24.71 -10.21
CA LEU A 325 -0.24 -23.27 -10.04
C LEU A 325 0.97 -22.47 -10.49
N ARG A 326 2.20 -22.91 -10.10
CA ARG A 326 3.44 -22.27 -10.57
C ARG A 326 3.51 -22.28 -12.10
N HIS A 327 3.26 -23.44 -12.72
CA HIS A 327 3.31 -23.58 -14.18
C HIS A 327 2.25 -22.70 -14.88
N ILE A 328 1.02 -22.67 -14.34
CA ILE A 328 -0.07 -21.81 -14.84
C ILE A 328 0.36 -20.35 -14.82
N ARG A 329 0.89 -19.83 -13.71
CA ARG A 329 1.29 -18.42 -13.57
C ARG A 329 2.37 -18.01 -14.56
N GLN A 330 3.35 -18.85 -14.76
CA GLN A 330 4.48 -18.57 -15.67
C GLN A 330 4.06 -18.60 -17.14
N ASN A 331 3.00 -19.35 -17.50
CA ASN A 331 2.69 -19.67 -18.86
C ASN A 331 1.25 -19.36 -19.31
N ALA A 332 0.35 -18.99 -18.41
CA ALA A 332 -1.06 -18.70 -18.76
C ALA A 332 -1.19 -17.69 -19.92
N VAL A 333 -0.46 -16.57 -19.84
CA VAL A 333 -0.48 -15.51 -20.85
C VAL A 333 0.29 -15.87 -22.13
N LYS A 334 1.04 -16.97 -22.13
CA LYS A 334 1.74 -17.49 -23.32
C LYS A 334 0.91 -18.50 -24.11
N GLY A 335 -0.40 -18.61 -23.82
CA GLY A 335 -1.30 -19.51 -24.52
C GLY A 335 -1.40 -20.92 -23.91
N LEU A 336 -0.99 -21.10 -22.64
CA LEU A 336 -1.05 -22.40 -21.95
C LEU A 336 -2.41 -23.07 -22.07
N SER A 337 -2.45 -24.34 -22.45
CA SER A 337 -3.63 -25.20 -22.40
C SER A 337 -3.54 -26.17 -21.22
N VAL A 338 -4.71 -26.69 -20.78
CA VAL A 338 -4.74 -27.73 -19.72
C VAL A 338 -3.98 -28.99 -20.15
N LYS A 339 -3.92 -29.31 -21.45
CA LYS A 339 -3.15 -30.44 -21.95
C LYS A 339 -1.66 -30.24 -21.69
N GLN A 340 -1.10 -29.11 -22.06
CA GLN A 340 0.31 -28.77 -21.79
C GLN A 340 0.62 -28.71 -20.29
N LEU A 341 -0.33 -28.24 -19.45
CA LEU A 341 -0.18 -28.31 -18.01
C LEU A 341 -0.01 -29.72 -17.48
N LEU A 342 -0.74 -30.70 -18.04
CA LEU A 342 -0.67 -32.11 -17.66
C LEU A 342 0.61 -32.81 -18.11
N ASP A 343 1.33 -32.24 -19.07
CA ASP A 343 2.64 -32.75 -19.50
C ASP A 343 3.73 -32.42 -18.45
N GLU A 344 3.49 -31.41 -17.59
CA GLU A 344 4.42 -30.91 -16.57
C GLU A 344 4.13 -31.39 -15.14
N VAL A 345 2.93 -31.91 -14.89
CA VAL A 345 2.50 -32.36 -13.55
C VAL A 345 2.20 -33.85 -13.57
N PRO A 346 2.81 -34.68 -12.69
CA PRO A 346 2.75 -36.13 -12.77
C PRO A 346 1.42 -36.73 -12.27
N VAL A 347 0.28 -36.12 -12.66
CA VAL A 347 -1.06 -36.57 -12.30
C VAL A 347 -2.00 -36.52 -13.50
N ASN A 348 -2.98 -37.41 -13.53
CA ASN A 348 -3.98 -37.38 -14.58
C ASN A 348 -4.97 -36.20 -14.42
N ARG A 349 -5.62 -35.82 -15.52
CA ARG A 349 -6.55 -34.67 -15.58
C ARG A 349 -7.62 -34.72 -14.50
N ARG A 350 -8.29 -35.83 -14.31
CA ARG A 350 -9.39 -35.98 -13.34
C ARG A 350 -8.91 -35.79 -11.90
N THR A 351 -7.72 -36.29 -11.59
CA THR A 351 -7.11 -36.13 -10.28
C THR A 351 -6.73 -34.68 -10.02
N LEU A 352 -6.11 -34.01 -11.00
CA LEU A 352 -5.73 -32.59 -10.89
C LEU A 352 -6.95 -31.70 -10.72
N GLU A 353 -7.99 -31.87 -11.56
CA GLU A 353 -9.24 -31.09 -11.47
C GLU A 353 -9.93 -31.28 -10.10
N ARG A 354 -10.02 -32.52 -9.61
CA ARG A 354 -10.61 -32.81 -8.28
C ARG A 354 -9.82 -32.14 -7.16
N ARG A 355 -8.49 -32.21 -7.20
CA ARG A 355 -7.62 -31.59 -6.19
C ARG A 355 -7.71 -30.08 -6.27
N PHE A 356 -7.69 -29.50 -7.46
CA PHE A 356 -7.90 -28.05 -7.65
C PHE A 356 -9.23 -27.59 -7.03
N ILE A 357 -10.34 -28.28 -7.34
CA ILE A 357 -11.65 -27.94 -6.77
C ILE A 357 -11.65 -28.10 -5.23
N SER A 358 -11.03 -29.16 -4.71
CA SER A 358 -10.95 -29.39 -3.26
C SER A 358 -10.16 -28.30 -2.53
N VAL A 359 -9.07 -27.79 -3.15
CA VAL A 359 -8.13 -26.85 -2.53
C VAL A 359 -8.49 -25.40 -2.83
N LEU A 360 -8.94 -25.11 -4.05
CA LEU A 360 -9.11 -23.75 -4.58
C LEU A 360 -10.56 -23.39 -4.88
N GLY A 361 -11.47 -24.37 -4.88
CA GLY A 361 -12.88 -24.18 -5.24
C GLY A 361 -13.15 -24.03 -6.74
N HIS A 362 -12.12 -24.12 -7.59
CA HIS A 362 -12.24 -23.98 -9.05
C HIS A 362 -11.27 -24.88 -9.81
N THR A 363 -11.43 -24.99 -11.12
CA THR A 363 -10.62 -25.87 -11.98
C THR A 363 -9.33 -25.18 -12.47
N PRO A 364 -8.31 -25.96 -12.94
CA PRO A 364 -7.12 -25.40 -13.58
C PRO A 364 -7.42 -24.47 -14.76
N LEU A 365 -8.47 -24.78 -15.54
CA LEU A 365 -8.87 -23.95 -16.68
C LEU A 365 -9.42 -22.58 -16.22
N GLU A 366 -10.19 -22.57 -15.14
CA GLU A 366 -10.71 -21.34 -14.54
C GLU A 366 -9.59 -20.48 -14.01
N GLU A 367 -8.54 -21.08 -13.40
CA GLU A 367 -7.37 -20.35 -12.93
C GLU A 367 -6.57 -19.75 -14.10
N ILE A 368 -6.34 -20.49 -15.19
CA ILE A 368 -5.72 -19.96 -16.41
C ILE A 368 -6.51 -18.75 -16.93
N ARG A 369 -7.84 -18.87 -16.99
CA ARG A 369 -8.72 -17.78 -17.43
C ARG A 369 -8.64 -16.56 -16.50
N ARG A 370 -8.61 -16.77 -15.18
CA ARG A 370 -8.50 -15.72 -14.17
C ARG A 370 -7.25 -14.88 -14.40
N ILE A 371 -6.09 -15.53 -14.54
CA ILE A 371 -4.79 -14.84 -14.76
C ILE A 371 -4.80 -14.05 -16.07
N ARG A 372 -5.32 -14.65 -17.17
CA ARG A 372 -5.47 -13.96 -18.46
C ARG A 372 -6.37 -12.73 -18.36
N MET A 373 -7.44 -12.85 -17.56
CA MET A 373 -8.39 -11.77 -17.35
C MET A 373 -7.79 -10.61 -16.57
N GLU A 374 -7.02 -10.88 -15.50
CA GLU A 374 -6.30 -9.83 -14.76
C GLU A 374 -5.31 -9.09 -15.68
N ARG A 375 -4.58 -9.84 -16.51
CA ARG A 375 -3.68 -9.22 -17.50
C ARG A 375 -4.44 -8.37 -18.52
N ALA A 376 -5.61 -8.84 -18.99
CA ALA A 376 -6.44 -8.11 -19.92
C ALA A 376 -6.94 -6.78 -19.34
N LYS A 377 -7.35 -6.74 -18.07
CA LYS A 377 -7.74 -5.49 -17.38
C LYS A 377 -6.64 -4.44 -17.42
N VAL A 378 -5.39 -4.83 -17.18
CA VAL A 378 -4.24 -3.93 -17.23
C VAL A 378 -4.00 -3.41 -18.64
N LEU A 379 -3.94 -4.31 -19.62
CA LEU A 379 -3.66 -3.93 -21.01
C LEU A 379 -4.81 -3.13 -21.65
N LEU A 380 -6.06 -3.34 -21.23
CA LEU A 380 -7.20 -2.55 -21.70
C LEU A 380 -7.14 -1.08 -21.28
N GLN A 381 -6.35 -0.73 -20.27
CA GLN A 381 -6.12 0.67 -19.86
C GLN A 381 -5.06 1.36 -20.72
N THR A 382 -4.43 0.65 -21.64
CA THR A 382 -3.49 1.20 -22.63
C THR A 382 -4.20 1.42 -23.99
N ASP A 383 -3.48 2.05 -24.94
CA ASP A 383 -3.97 2.27 -26.31
C ASP A 383 -3.81 1.05 -27.24
N LEU A 384 -3.38 -0.10 -26.71
CA LEU A 384 -3.22 -1.33 -27.52
C LEU A 384 -4.54 -1.74 -28.18
N PRO A 385 -4.54 -2.12 -29.45
CA PRO A 385 -5.73 -2.67 -30.12
C PRO A 385 -6.27 -3.90 -29.40
N ILE A 386 -7.58 -4.14 -29.42
CA ILE A 386 -8.22 -5.26 -28.71
C ILE A 386 -7.65 -6.62 -29.14
N TYR A 387 -7.32 -6.79 -30.42
CA TYR A 387 -6.71 -8.03 -30.91
C TYR A 387 -5.31 -8.26 -30.32
N GLU A 388 -4.55 -7.20 -30.13
CA GLU A 388 -3.22 -7.27 -29.54
C GLU A 388 -3.30 -7.57 -28.03
N VAL A 389 -4.28 -6.98 -27.33
CA VAL A 389 -4.59 -7.34 -25.94
C VAL A 389 -4.90 -8.83 -25.81
N ALA A 390 -5.74 -9.36 -26.70
CA ALA A 390 -6.07 -10.79 -26.68
C ALA A 390 -4.84 -11.67 -26.89
N ASN A 391 -3.98 -11.32 -27.82
CA ASN A 391 -2.74 -12.02 -28.11
C ASN A 391 -1.78 -12.01 -26.91
N GLN A 392 -1.52 -10.82 -26.33
CA GLN A 392 -0.63 -10.67 -25.17
C GLN A 392 -1.18 -11.26 -23.86
N CYS A 393 -2.48 -11.58 -23.82
CA CYS A 393 -3.10 -12.31 -22.73
C CYS A 393 -3.18 -13.82 -22.96
N GLY A 394 -2.71 -14.31 -24.10
CA GLY A 394 -2.69 -15.73 -24.44
C GLY A 394 -4.09 -16.30 -24.78
N PHE A 395 -5.04 -15.47 -25.23
CA PHE A 395 -6.31 -15.95 -25.77
C PHE A 395 -6.13 -16.38 -27.22
N ALA A 396 -6.82 -17.46 -27.60
CA ALA A 396 -6.74 -18.02 -28.94
C ALA A 396 -7.29 -17.03 -30.00
N THR A 397 -8.36 -16.30 -29.68
CA THR A 397 -8.94 -15.28 -30.54
C THR A 397 -9.46 -14.09 -29.74
N PRO A 398 -9.56 -12.89 -30.34
CA PRO A 398 -10.17 -11.71 -29.72
C PRO A 398 -11.63 -11.93 -29.31
N GLU A 399 -12.40 -12.69 -30.09
CA GLU A 399 -13.80 -12.99 -29.82
C GLU A 399 -13.95 -13.86 -28.59
N TYR A 400 -13.07 -14.86 -28.42
CA TYR A 400 -13.04 -15.70 -27.22
C TYR A 400 -12.65 -14.88 -25.98
N MET A 401 -11.69 -13.96 -26.10
CA MET A 401 -11.38 -13.02 -25.04
C MET A 401 -12.59 -12.15 -24.69
N ALA A 402 -13.26 -11.57 -25.69
CA ALA A 402 -14.41 -10.68 -25.49
C ALA A 402 -15.57 -11.37 -24.77
N THR A 403 -15.89 -12.61 -25.19
CA THR A 403 -16.93 -13.44 -24.56
C THR A 403 -16.57 -13.78 -23.12
N SER A 404 -15.32 -14.22 -22.88
CA SER A 404 -14.83 -14.55 -21.52
C SER A 404 -14.82 -13.33 -20.62
N PHE A 405 -14.42 -12.16 -21.15
CA PHE A 405 -14.40 -10.90 -20.41
C PHE A 405 -15.80 -10.43 -20.03
N LEU A 406 -16.75 -10.52 -20.97
CA LEU A 406 -18.16 -10.19 -20.70
C LEU A 406 -18.76 -11.09 -19.61
N GLN A 407 -18.47 -12.38 -19.65
CA GLN A 407 -18.93 -13.33 -18.63
C GLN A 407 -18.34 -13.01 -17.23
N ALA A 408 -17.06 -12.66 -17.17
CA ALA A 408 -16.36 -12.40 -15.91
C ALA A 408 -16.66 -11.02 -15.32
N MET A 409 -16.82 -9.98 -16.16
CA MET A 409 -16.89 -8.59 -15.75
C MET A 409 -18.26 -7.94 -15.94
N GLY A 410 -19.22 -8.63 -16.58
CA GLY A 410 -20.53 -8.07 -16.90
C GLY A 410 -20.51 -6.99 -17.98
N MET A 411 -19.35 -6.72 -18.60
CA MET A 411 -19.19 -5.71 -19.65
C MET A 411 -18.16 -6.13 -20.70
N THR A 412 -18.25 -5.54 -21.89
CA THR A 412 -17.30 -5.84 -22.98
C THR A 412 -15.93 -5.19 -22.72
N PRO A 413 -14.82 -5.72 -23.30
CA PRO A 413 -13.51 -5.10 -23.23
C PRO A 413 -13.50 -3.63 -23.67
N THR A 414 -14.24 -3.30 -24.72
CA THR A 414 -14.36 -1.92 -25.23
C THR A 414 -15.10 -1.01 -24.24
N ALA A 415 -16.15 -1.49 -23.57
CA ALA A 415 -16.86 -0.74 -22.54
C ALA A 415 -15.95 -0.51 -21.33
N TYR A 416 -15.22 -1.54 -20.90
CA TYR A 416 -14.24 -1.45 -19.82
C TYR A 416 -13.16 -0.40 -20.12
N ARG A 417 -12.53 -0.46 -21.30
CA ARG A 417 -11.56 0.55 -21.73
C ARG A 417 -12.14 1.97 -21.63
N ARG A 418 -13.35 2.19 -22.18
CA ARG A 418 -13.98 3.51 -22.15
C ARG A 418 -14.20 4.04 -20.73
N GLN A 419 -14.49 3.17 -19.80
CA GLN A 419 -14.80 3.52 -18.41
C GLN A 419 -13.54 3.78 -17.59
N PHE A 420 -12.48 2.99 -17.79
CA PHE A 420 -11.30 2.98 -16.91
C PHE A 420 -10.03 3.60 -17.53
N THR A 421 -10.05 3.97 -18.82
CA THR A 421 -8.93 4.72 -19.42
C THR A 421 -9.18 6.22 -19.26
N PRO A 422 -8.35 6.95 -18.51
CA PRO A 422 -8.49 8.40 -18.40
C PRO A 422 -8.26 9.03 -19.77
N ARG A 423 -9.29 9.66 -20.34
CA ARG A 423 -9.10 10.48 -21.55
C ARG A 423 -8.31 11.73 -21.18
N PRO A 424 -7.22 12.06 -21.89
CA PRO A 424 -6.52 13.31 -21.70
C PRO A 424 -7.50 14.48 -21.90
N ARG A 425 -7.49 15.47 -21.01
CA ARG A 425 -8.39 16.64 -21.06
C ARG A 425 -8.36 17.41 -22.39
N TRP A 426 -7.24 17.36 -23.13
CA TRP A 426 -7.09 18.05 -24.42
C TRP A 426 -7.92 17.42 -25.56
N GLN A 427 -8.35 16.16 -25.44
CA GLN A 427 -9.28 15.53 -26.40
C GLN A 427 -10.76 15.87 -26.15
N GLN A 428 -11.07 16.61 -25.10
CA GLN A 428 -12.42 17.05 -24.74
C GLN A 428 -12.73 18.49 -25.14
N LEU A 429 -11.77 19.18 -25.75
CA LEU A 429 -12.00 20.50 -26.31
C LEU A 429 -12.76 20.35 -27.63
N PRO A 430 -13.86 21.14 -27.82
CA PRO A 430 -14.56 21.16 -29.13
C PRO A 430 -13.57 21.62 -30.21
N PRO A 431 -13.71 21.12 -31.44
CA PRO A 431 -12.89 21.61 -32.55
C PRO A 431 -13.12 23.12 -32.68
N SER A 432 -12.02 23.86 -32.73
CA SER A 432 -11.97 25.32 -32.93
C SER A 432 -12.64 25.77 -34.20
#